data_2212d3624daa71bb4aa8f65bfa0de89c
#
_entry.id   2212d3624daa71bb4aa8f65bfa0de89c
#
_cell.length_a   1.000
_cell.length_b   1.000
_cell.length_c   1.000
_cell.angle_alpha   90.00
_cell.angle_beta   90.00
_cell.angle_gamma   90.00
#
_symmetry.space_group_name_H-M   'P 1'
#
loop_
_entity.id
_entity.type
_entity.pdbx_description
1 polymer ?
#
loop_
_entity_poly.entity_id
_entity_poly.type
_entity_poly.pdbx_seq_one_letter_code
_entity_poly.pdbx_strand_id
1 'polypeptide(L)'
;MLFRSGDPAVLEAAGAASPAVLPATDEDWAAEYLSMDMAVRVVDDLPQALDHIARWTTGHTEAIVADSATAIAAFTAGVDAAAVLVNASTRFTDGGEFGFGAEIGISTQKLHARGPLGLPELTSTTYVLTGRGHVR
;
A
#
# COMPACT_ATOMS: atom_id res chain seq x y z
N MET A 1 -17.69 3.93 8.00
CA MET A 1 -16.77 4.60 7.09
C MET A 1 -17.53 5.73 6.44
N LEU A 2 -17.08 6.93 6.59
CA LEU A 2 -17.67 8.11 5.97
C LEU A 2 -16.77 8.53 4.81
N PHE A 3 -17.36 8.76 3.63
CA PHE A 3 -16.65 9.47 2.56
C PHE A 3 -16.48 10.91 3.01
N ARG A 4 -15.25 11.36 3.13
CA ARG A 4 -14.98 12.74 3.51
C ARG A 4 -14.95 13.65 2.30
N SER A 5 -14.25 13.23 1.25
CA SER A 5 -14.07 14.03 0.03
C SER A 5 -14.12 13.15 -1.21
N GLY A 6 -14.52 13.75 -2.32
CA GLY A 6 -14.62 13.07 -3.60
C GLY A 6 -14.40 14.00 -4.77
N ASP A 7 -14.06 13.42 -5.91
CA ASP A 7 -14.04 14.10 -7.18
C ASP A 7 -15.47 14.46 -7.68
N PRO A 8 -15.64 15.19 -8.78
CA PRO A 8 -16.96 15.57 -9.27
C PRO A 8 -17.91 14.38 -9.52
N ALA A 9 -17.39 13.23 -9.98
CA ALA A 9 -18.21 12.05 -10.24
C ALA A 9 -18.73 11.42 -8.92
N VAL A 10 -17.91 11.41 -7.89
CA VAL A 10 -18.30 10.96 -6.55
C VAL A 10 -19.34 11.90 -5.95
N LEU A 11 -19.16 13.21 -6.09
CA LEU A 11 -20.12 14.20 -5.59
C LEU A 11 -21.50 14.07 -6.29
N GLU A 12 -21.50 13.86 -7.59
CA GLU A 12 -22.73 13.63 -8.36
C GLU A 12 -23.43 12.34 -7.91
N ALA A 13 -22.69 11.25 -7.77
CA ALA A 13 -23.23 9.97 -7.31
C ALA A 13 -23.74 10.01 -5.86
N ALA A 14 -23.08 10.75 -4.99
CA ALA A 14 -23.49 10.91 -3.60
C ALA A 14 -24.80 11.70 -3.48
N GLY A 15 -24.97 12.73 -4.31
CA GLY A 15 -26.17 13.56 -4.40
C GLY A 15 -26.63 14.10 -3.05
N ALA A 16 -27.94 14.36 -2.94
CA ALA A 16 -28.55 14.83 -1.69
C ALA A 16 -28.55 13.78 -0.55
N ALA A 17 -28.27 12.52 -0.86
CA ALA A 17 -28.26 11.44 0.12
C ALA A 17 -27.05 11.47 1.08
N SER A 18 -25.98 12.17 0.70
CA SER A 18 -24.77 12.27 1.52
C SER A 18 -24.20 13.70 1.52
N PRO A 19 -24.85 14.65 2.19
CA PRO A 19 -24.45 16.06 2.19
C PRO A 19 -23.10 16.33 2.88
N ALA A 20 -22.51 15.31 3.50
CA ALA A 20 -21.23 15.40 4.20
C ALA A 20 -20.02 15.17 3.30
N VAL A 21 -20.20 14.82 2.02
CA VAL A 21 -19.07 14.64 1.09
C VAL A 21 -18.66 16.01 0.53
N LEU A 22 -17.38 16.34 0.73
CA LEU A 22 -16.79 17.59 0.28
C LEU A 22 -16.07 17.41 -1.06
N PRO A 23 -15.90 18.48 -1.87
CA PRO A 23 -15.00 18.42 -3.01
C PRO A 23 -13.57 18.10 -2.57
N ALA A 24 -12.96 17.10 -3.21
CA ALA A 24 -11.59 16.71 -2.91
C ALA A 24 -10.59 17.69 -3.52
N THR A 25 -9.52 17.95 -2.78
CA THR A 25 -8.36 18.74 -3.19
C THR A 25 -7.11 17.88 -3.27
N ASP A 26 -6.00 18.43 -3.76
CA ASP A 26 -4.70 17.73 -3.77
C ASP A 26 -4.24 17.34 -2.36
N GLU A 27 -4.61 18.12 -1.35
CA GLU A 27 -4.31 17.82 0.07
C GLU A 27 -5.06 16.58 0.56
N ASP A 28 -6.29 16.36 0.09
CA ASP A 28 -7.07 15.17 0.44
C ASP A 28 -6.45 13.87 -0.11
N TRP A 29 -5.86 13.94 -1.32
CA TRP A 29 -5.19 12.80 -1.93
C TRP A 29 -3.88 12.42 -1.22
N ALA A 30 -3.19 13.40 -0.64
CA ALA A 30 -1.94 13.21 0.10
C ALA A 30 -2.16 12.92 1.58
N ALA A 31 -3.40 13.08 2.09
CA ALA A 31 -3.69 12.99 3.52
C ALA A 31 -3.80 11.55 4.01
N GLU A 32 -3.15 11.28 5.14
CA GLU A 32 -3.47 10.14 5.99
C GLU A 32 -4.40 10.63 7.10
N TYR A 33 -5.70 10.31 6.98
CA TYR A 33 -6.72 10.89 7.86
C TYR A 33 -6.66 10.42 9.33
N LEU A 34 -6.09 9.24 9.61
CA LEU A 34 -6.06 8.63 10.95
C LEU A 34 -7.45 8.54 11.61
N SER A 35 -8.50 8.47 10.80
CA SER A 35 -9.90 8.40 11.18
C SER A 35 -10.65 7.48 10.22
N MET A 36 -11.96 7.35 10.39
CA MET A 36 -12.79 6.55 9.46
C MET A 36 -13.22 7.33 8.22
N ASP A 37 -12.46 8.35 7.86
CA ASP A 37 -12.65 9.15 6.65
C ASP A 37 -11.81 8.60 5.49
N MET A 38 -12.25 8.85 4.26
CA MET A 38 -11.49 8.53 3.05
C MET A 38 -11.78 9.53 1.93
N ALA A 39 -10.78 9.78 1.09
CA ALA A 39 -10.95 10.43 -0.20
C ALA A 39 -11.25 9.38 -1.27
N VAL A 40 -12.15 9.71 -2.21
CA VAL A 40 -12.55 8.80 -3.29
C VAL A 40 -12.47 9.51 -4.63
N ARG A 41 -11.86 8.84 -5.60
CA ARG A 41 -11.76 9.30 -6.99
C ARG A 41 -12.24 8.22 -7.94
N VAL A 42 -13.04 8.61 -8.91
CA VAL A 42 -13.40 7.77 -10.06
C VAL A 42 -12.35 8.00 -11.16
N VAL A 43 -11.92 6.93 -11.78
CA VAL A 43 -10.97 6.94 -12.90
C VAL A 43 -11.53 6.12 -14.06
N ASP A 44 -11.10 6.45 -15.28
CA ASP A 44 -11.65 5.81 -16.48
C ASP A 44 -11.04 4.42 -16.72
N ASP A 45 -9.79 4.23 -16.30
CA ASP A 45 -9.06 2.99 -16.57
C ASP A 45 -7.94 2.73 -15.53
N LEU A 46 -7.31 1.57 -15.64
CA LEU A 46 -6.20 1.16 -14.79
C LEU A 46 -4.94 2.05 -14.93
N PRO A 47 -4.50 2.48 -16.11
CA PRO A 47 -3.41 3.44 -16.23
C PRO A 47 -3.63 4.72 -15.41
N GLN A 48 -4.82 5.29 -15.47
CA GLN A 48 -5.18 6.48 -14.69
C GLN A 48 -5.16 6.22 -13.17
N ALA A 49 -5.57 5.02 -12.75
CA ALA A 49 -5.46 4.59 -11.35
C ALA A 49 -3.99 4.51 -10.92
N LEU A 50 -3.14 3.89 -11.72
CA LEU A 50 -1.70 3.76 -11.45
C LEU A 50 -0.99 5.11 -11.38
N ASP A 51 -1.32 6.04 -12.28
CA ASP A 51 -0.78 7.41 -12.26
C ASP A 51 -1.20 8.15 -10.99
N HIS A 52 -2.45 8.00 -10.57
CA HIS A 52 -2.95 8.59 -9.34
C HIS A 52 -2.23 8.03 -8.11
N ILE A 53 -2.11 6.71 -8.03
CA ILE A 53 -1.38 6.03 -6.96
C ILE A 53 0.08 6.48 -6.94
N ALA A 54 0.78 6.45 -8.07
CA ALA A 54 2.19 6.85 -8.16
C ALA A 54 2.44 8.28 -7.68
N ARG A 55 1.45 9.17 -7.86
CA ARG A 55 1.55 10.57 -7.42
C ARG A 55 1.35 10.75 -5.91
N TRP A 56 0.45 9.96 -5.32
CA TRP A 56 -0.05 10.23 -3.97
C TRP A 56 0.30 9.17 -2.92
N THR A 57 0.81 8.01 -3.34
CA THR A 57 1.15 6.92 -2.43
C THR A 57 2.26 7.30 -1.45
N THR A 58 2.17 6.77 -0.25
CA THR A 58 3.28 6.75 0.72
C THR A 58 4.30 5.65 0.39
N GLY A 59 4.00 4.75 -0.55
CA GLY A 59 4.80 3.58 -0.88
C GLY A 59 4.68 2.44 0.15
N HIS A 60 3.71 2.52 1.04
CA HIS A 60 3.52 1.51 2.09
C HIS A 60 2.69 0.32 1.58
N THR A 61 1.41 0.52 1.33
CA THR A 61 0.47 -0.58 1.01
C THR A 61 -0.54 -0.13 -0.02
N GLU A 62 -0.62 -0.89 -1.10
CA GLU A 62 -1.63 -0.72 -2.14
C GLU A 62 -2.44 -2.00 -2.34
N ALA A 63 -3.69 -1.86 -2.75
CA ALA A 63 -4.56 -3.01 -2.93
C ALA A 63 -5.43 -2.87 -4.18
N ILE A 64 -5.71 -4.02 -4.80
CA ILE A 64 -6.70 -4.13 -5.88
C ILE A 64 -7.77 -5.15 -5.49
N VAL A 65 -9.02 -4.83 -5.83
CA VAL A 65 -10.13 -5.79 -5.79
C VAL A 65 -10.63 -5.94 -7.22
N ALA A 66 -10.42 -7.11 -7.80
CA ALA A 66 -10.78 -7.39 -9.20
C ALA A 66 -10.90 -8.90 -9.45
N ASP A 67 -11.72 -9.26 -10.44
CA ASP A 67 -11.82 -10.64 -10.97
C ASP A 67 -10.94 -10.86 -12.19
N SER A 68 -10.51 -9.78 -12.86
CA SER A 68 -9.68 -9.85 -14.06
C SER A 68 -8.22 -10.16 -13.72
N ALA A 69 -7.75 -11.35 -14.08
CA ALA A 69 -6.35 -11.72 -13.91
C ALA A 69 -5.39 -10.78 -14.65
N THR A 70 -5.80 -10.25 -15.81
CA THR A 70 -5.00 -9.27 -16.56
C THR A 70 -4.89 -7.95 -15.82
N ALA A 71 -5.99 -7.44 -15.24
CA ALA A 71 -5.96 -6.21 -14.45
C ALA A 71 -5.12 -6.39 -13.18
N ILE A 72 -5.25 -7.52 -12.50
CA ILE A 72 -4.45 -7.85 -11.31
C ILE A 72 -2.96 -7.88 -11.67
N ALA A 73 -2.57 -8.57 -12.74
CA ALA A 73 -1.18 -8.64 -13.19
C ALA A 73 -0.62 -7.26 -13.56
N ALA A 74 -1.39 -6.43 -14.26
CA ALA A 74 -0.98 -5.09 -14.64
C ALA A 74 -0.85 -4.17 -13.41
N PHE A 75 -1.79 -4.25 -12.45
CA PHE A 75 -1.72 -3.51 -11.20
C PHE A 75 -0.48 -3.88 -10.38
N THR A 76 -0.27 -5.17 -10.14
CA THR A 76 0.86 -5.65 -9.34
C THR A 76 2.23 -5.34 -9.95
N ALA A 77 2.30 -5.26 -11.28
CA ALA A 77 3.51 -4.85 -11.99
C ALA A 77 3.71 -3.33 -12.02
N GLY A 78 2.63 -2.55 -11.98
CA GLY A 78 2.66 -1.09 -12.11
C GLY A 78 2.79 -0.33 -10.81
N VAL A 79 2.47 -0.95 -9.67
CA VAL A 79 2.49 -0.30 -8.37
C VAL A 79 3.87 -0.44 -7.71
N ASP A 80 4.37 0.64 -7.12
CA ASP A 80 5.61 0.66 -6.34
C ASP A 80 5.30 0.87 -4.85
N ALA A 81 4.86 -0.18 -4.19
CA ALA A 81 4.60 -0.19 -2.75
C ALA A 81 5.38 -1.30 -2.04
N ALA A 82 5.52 -1.19 -0.73
CA ALA A 82 6.17 -2.21 0.10
C ALA A 82 5.32 -3.48 0.19
N ALA A 83 4.00 -3.34 0.22
CA ALA A 83 3.05 -4.42 0.17
C ALA A 83 1.98 -4.17 -0.90
N VAL A 84 1.66 -5.19 -1.69
CA VAL A 84 0.59 -5.15 -2.68
C VAL A 84 -0.36 -6.30 -2.41
N LEU A 85 -1.62 -5.97 -2.15
CA LEU A 85 -2.65 -6.96 -1.82
C LEU A 85 -3.65 -7.10 -2.97
N VAL A 86 -4.06 -8.33 -3.21
CA VAL A 86 -5.04 -8.67 -4.24
C VAL A 86 -6.22 -9.33 -3.56
N ASN A 87 -7.40 -8.74 -3.70
CA ASN A 87 -8.66 -9.24 -3.12
C ASN A 87 -8.57 -9.52 -1.61
N ALA A 88 -7.75 -8.74 -0.91
CA ALA A 88 -7.53 -8.86 0.53
C ALA A 88 -7.54 -7.48 1.19
N SER A 89 -7.81 -7.46 2.49
CA SER A 89 -7.79 -6.23 3.28
C SER A 89 -6.35 -5.73 3.46
N THR A 90 -6.14 -4.42 3.35
CA THR A 90 -4.86 -3.77 3.67
C THR A 90 -4.42 -3.97 5.12
N ARG A 91 -5.32 -4.36 6.01
CA ARG A 91 -5.01 -4.71 7.40
C ARG A 91 -4.14 -5.96 7.57
N PHE A 92 -3.99 -6.78 6.52
CA PHE A 92 -3.02 -7.87 6.53
C PHE A 92 -1.57 -7.40 6.45
N THR A 93 -1.31 -6.14 6.12
CA THR A 93 0.03 -5.55 6.19
C THR A 93 0.38 -5.25 7.65
N ASP A 94 0.72 -6.30 8.36
CA ASP A 94 1.10 -6.31 9.77
C ASP A 94 2.15 -7.43 9.95
N GLY A 95 3.21 -7.17 10.68
CA GLY A 95 4.31 -8.13 10.86
C GLY A 95 3.86 -9.44 11.51
N GLY A 96 2.86 -9.40 12.40
CA GLY A 96 2.26 -10.59 13.00
C GLY A 96 1.49 -11.42 11.97
N GLU A 97 0.64 -10.77 11.16
CA GLU A 97 -0.17 -11.42 10.14
C GLU A 97 0.68 -11.96 8.97
N PHE A 98 1.77 -11.27 8.59
CA PHE A 98 2.72 -11.72 7.58
C PHE A 98 3.64 -12.86 8.05
N GLY A 99 3.60 -13.21 9.33
CA GLY A 99 4.41 -14.29 9.88
C GLY A 99 5.83 -13.88 10.28
N PHE A 100 6.12 -12.61 10.42
CA PHE A 100 7.41 -12.08 10.93
C PHE A 100 7.49 -12.16 12.47
N GLY A 101 6.41 -12.60 13.12
CA GLY A 101 6.31 -12.78 14.57
C GLY A 101 6.09 -11.49 15.36
N ALA A 102 6.50 -10.36 14.83
CA ALA A 102 6.29 -9.02 15.38
C ALA A 102 6.47 -7.96 14.30
N GLU A 103 6.03 -6.74 14.60
CA GLU A 103 6.36 -5.55 13.83
C GLU A 103 7.07 -4.56 14.76
N ILE A 104 8.37 -4.37 14.54
CA ILE A 104 9.20 -3.46 15.34
C ILE A 104 9.30 -2.09 14.64
N GLY A 105 9.07 -2.09 13.35
CA GLY A 105 9.04 -0.89 12.53
C GLY A 105 8.57 -1.20 11.12
N ILE A 106 8.40 -0.16 10.30
CA ILE A 106 8.02 -0.25 8.90
C ILE A 106 8.95 0.61 8.07
N SER A 107 9.38 0.12 6.93
CA SER A 107 10.16 0.89 5.96
C SER A 107 9.52 0.83 4.57
N THR A 108 9.36 1.97 3.93
CA THR A 108 8.95 2.07 2.53
C THR A 108 10.14 2.19 1.57
N GLN A 109 11.35 2.32 2.10
CA GLN A 109 12.58 2.43 1.32
C GLN A 109 12.97 1.11 0.66
N LYS A 110 13.55 1.18 -0.53
CA LYS A 110 14.05 0.01 -1.27
C LYS A 110 15.46 -0.38 -0.80
N LEU A 111 15.55 -0.89 0.43
CA LEU A 111 16.79 -1.41 1.02
C LEU A 111 16.71 -2.95 1.14
N HIS A 112 17.58 -3.54 1.95
CA HIS A 112 17.57 -4.98 2.25
C HIS A 112 16.28 -5.46 2.93
N ALA A 113 15.57 -4.55 3.62
CA ALA A 113 14.25 -4.77 4.18
C ALA A 113 13.29 -3.65 3.72
N ARG A 114 12.08 -4.00 3.35
CA ARG A 114 11.00 -3.09 2.93
C ARG A 114 9.68 -3.62 3.44
N GLY A 115 8.80 -2.73 3.91
CA GLY A 115 7.54 -3.09 4.56
C GLY A 115 7.73 -3.32 6.06
N PRO A 116 6.90 -4.17 6.69
CA PRO A 116 7.03 -4.54 8.09
C PRO A 116 8.40 -5.16 8.41
N LEU A 117 8.99 -4.75 9.51
CA LEU A 117 10.30 -5.21 9.99
C LEU A 117 10.11 -6.00 11.29
N GLY A 118 10.45 -7.28 11.25
CA GLY A 118 10.56 -8.14 12.42
C GLY A 118 11.99 -8.28 12.92
N LEU A 119 12.24 -9.30 13.74
CA LEU A 119 13.57 -9.57 14.29
C LEU A 119 14.62 -9.89 13.22
N PRO A 120 14.32 -10.66 12.15
CA PRO A 120 15.30 -10.98 11.11
C PRO A 120 15.83 -9.75 10.40
N GLU A 121 14.99 -8.76 10.12
CA GLU A 121 15.34 -7.55 9.39
C GLU A 121 16.20 -6.58 10.21
N LEU A 122 16.17 -6.72 11.54
CA LEU A 122 16.95 -5.91 12.48
C LEU A 122 18.27 -6.56 12.89
N THR A 123 18.58 -7.75 12.34
CA THR A 123 19.80 -8.48 12.62
C THR A 123 20.66 -8.63 11.37
N SER A 124 21.94 -8.95 11.58
CA SER A 124 22.85 -9.29 10.51
C SER A 124 23.49 -10.65 10.77
N THR A 125 23.98 -11.27 9.73
CA THR A 125 24.64 -12.58 9.80
C THR A 125 26.15 -12.43 9.75
N THR A 126 26.85 -13.29 10.49
CA THR A 126 28.30 -13.47 10.39
C THR A 126 28.59 -14.89 9.93
N TYR A 127 29.35 -15.02 8.86
CA TYR A 127 29.81 -16.33 8.38
C TYR A 127 31.12 -16.69 9.06
N VAL A 128 31.16 -17.85 9.73
CA VAL A 128 32.37 -18.39 10.35
C VAL A 128 32.78 -19.65 9.59
N LEU A 129 33.94 -19.61 8.94
CA LEU A 129 34.52 -20.76 8.26
C LEU A 129 35.69 -21.29 9.10
N THR A 130 35.61 -22.58 9.46
CA THR A 130 36.70 -23.25 10.17
C THR A 130 37.32 -24.28 9.24
N GLY A 131 38.60 -24.11 8.95
CA GLY A 131 39.38 -25.04 8.12
C GLY A 131 40.43 -25.77 8.91
N ARG A 132 41.02 -26.80 8.29
CA ARG A 132 42.17 -27.56 8.81
C ARG A 132 43.34 -27.50 7.81
N GLY A 133 43.68 -26.30 7.38
CA GLY A 133 44.72 -26.08 6.39
C GLY A 133 44.27 -26.32 4.92
N HIS A 134 42.96 -26.23 4.67
CA HIS A 134 42.44 -26.30 3.29
C HIS A 134 42.95 -25.09 2.47
N VAL A 135 43.38 -25.37 1.27
CA VAL A 135 43.76 -24.37 0.26
C VAL A 135 42.82 -24.49 -0.93
N ARG A 136 42.61 -23.38 -1.65
CA ARG A 136 41.79 -23.31 -2.86
C ARG A 136 42.67 -23.43 -4.09
#